data_cd2bb6246b4f9feb97051ba12631ee8a
#
_entry.id   cd2bb6246b4f9feb97051ba12631ee8a
#
_cell.length_a   1.000
_cell.length_b   1.000
_cell.length_c   1.000
_cell.angle_alpha   90.00
_cell.angle_beta   90.00
_cell.angle_gamma   90.00
#
_symmetry.space_group_name_H-M   'P 1'
#
loop_
_entity.id
_entity.type
_entity.pdbx_description
1 polymer ?
#
loop_
_entity_poly.entity_id
_entity_poly.type
_entity_poly.pdbx_seq_one_letter_code
_entity_poly.pdbx_strand_id
1 'polypeptide(L)'
;MYTRFVRWASDRVKDEGVIAFIIGRKPFSKAAYDGFRKVIAREFAEIWVFDLGGDVRDNPKLSGTKHNVFGIQTGVAMVFLVKKKGHKGGAVIRYARRPEMETAEDKLSAISSIGGISKLEVQTIQPDKQHHWLDQTENDWESLLPLTGGPRGGLFEVVSNGIETKKDEWVYSASKDALKAKARRLVEAYEARRAGGALDTSVKWDRESERHIRQGDKVTYSDDAIVQVNYRPFAKRHLYFDRCLNAYQFRAEDFFPKGRANVAIAFSDPGFRSGYCSLASTLPIDRHFGAAVDGYRYTGRYRYVGKDQIDNITDWALKQFTDRYGKAAAISKDDIFAYVYAVLHDPVYRETYALNLKREFPRIPLYPDFKRWRDWGQALLDLHIGYETAKPFALTRTDAPDPKRAEGTTPAVKLKSDPDKGVVVLDADTQLSGIPTEAWRYRLGNRSAIDWVLDQHKEKTPKDPTIREKFNTYRFADYKETVVDLLARVVTVSVE
;
A
#
# COMPACT_ATOMS: atom_id res chain seq x y z
N MET A 1 13.34 17.08 -11.62
CA MET A 1 13.59 17.96 -12.81
C MET A 1 13.15 19.40 -12.51
N TYR A 2 11.91 19.69 -12.11
CA TYR A 2 11.39 21.06 -11.89
C TYR A 2 12.21 21.91 -10.91
N THR A 3 12.66 21.36 -9.79
CA THR A 3 13.46 22.09 -8.78
C THR A 3 14.79 22.60 -9.36
N ARG A 4 15.39 21.88 -10.32
CA ARG A 4 16.60 22.32 -11.01
C ARG A 4 16.33 23.53 -11.90
N PHE A 5 15.20 23.59 -12.58
CA PHE A 5 14.82 24.77 -13.38
C PHE A 5 14.55 25.98 -12.50
N VAL A 6 13.87 25.78 -11.36
CA VAL A 6 13.66 26.86 -10.39
C VAL A 6 15.01 27.37 -9.85
N ARG A 7 15.93 26.47 -9.51
CA ARG A 7 17.27 26.87 -9.06
C ARG A 7 18.02 27.65 -10.15
N TRP A 8 18.04 27.11 -11.39
CA TRP A 8 18.67 27.75 -12.54
C TRP A 8 18.12 29.17 -12.79
N ALA A 9 16.81 29.38 -12.70
CA ALA A 9 16.18 30.69 -12.83
C ALA A 9 16.54 31.62 -11.67
N SER A 10 16.50 31.10 -10.42
CA SER A 10 16.84 31.84 -9.22
C SER A 10 18.27 32.39 -9.25
N ASP A 11 19.23 31.63 -9.81
CA ASP A 11 20.62 32.06 -9.96
C ASP A 11 20.80 33.17 -11.00
N ARG A 12 19.81 33.42 -11.86
CA ARG A 12 19.83 34.45 -12.91
C ARG A 12 19.07 35.72 -12.53
N VAL A 13 18.17 35.64 -11.57
CA VAL A 13 17.54 36.84 -11.00
C VAL A 13 18.50 37.45 -9.97
N LYS A 14 18.98 38.64 -10.24
CA LYS A 14 19.94 39.35 -9.36
C LYS A 14 19.24 39.81 -8.07
N ASP A 15 19.14 41.13 -7.87
CA ASP A 15 18.66 41.74 -6.62
C ASP A 15 17.13 41.79 -6.54
N GLU A 16 16.47 41.95 -7.69
CA GLU A 16 15.01 42.03 -7.78
C GLU A 16 14.50 41.44 -9.08
N GLY A 17 13.27 40.91 -9.04
CA GLY A 17 12.61 40.31 -10.20
C GLY A 17 11.57 39.28 -9.80
N VAL A 18 10.93 38.74 -10.84
CA VAL A 18 9.90 37.72 -10.68
C VAL A 18 10.27 36.50 -11.51
N ILE A 19 10.12 35.33 -10.92
CA ILE A 19 10.17 34.05 -11.61
C ILE A 19 8.74 33.49 -11.63
N ALA A 20 8.23 33.16 -12.83
CA ALA A 20 6.94 32.53 -12.99
C ALA A 20 7.09 31.20 -13.70
N PHE A 21 6.50 30.13 -13.12
CA PHE A 21 6.51 28.79 -13.70
C PHE A 21 5.15 28.11 -13.58
N ILE A 22 4.86 27.24 -14.52
CA ILE A 22 3.85 26.20 -14.37
C ILE A 22 4.60 24.90 -14.18
N ILE A 23 4.47 24.29 -13.01
CA ILE A 23 5.20 23.07 -12.64
C ILE A 23 4.28 22.06 -11.94
N GLY A 24 4.73 20.81 -11.81
CA GLY A 24 4.00 19.83 -11.00
C GLY A 24 3.90 20.29 -9.54
N ARG A 25 2.74 20.09 -8.91
CA ARG A 25 2.42 20.55 -7.54
C ARG A 25 3.27 19.91 -6.42
N LYS A 26 3.87 18.74 -6.68
CA LYS A 26 4.60 17.93 -5.68
C LYS A 26 5.66 18.68 -4.87
N PRO A 27 6.45 19.63 -5.43
CA PRO A 27 7.41 20.42 -4.65
C PRO A 27 6.79 21.21 -3.48
N PHE A 28 5.51 21.55 -3.56
CA PHE A 28 4.82 22.33 -2.54
C PHE A 28 4.09 21.45 -1.50
N SER A 29 3.82 20.18 -1.81
CA SER A 29 3.00 19.29 -0.98
C SER A 29 3.74 18.08 -0.40
N LYS A 30 4.78 17.54 -1.05
CA LYS A 30 5.44 16.30 -0.59
C LYS A 30 6.62 16.58 0.34
N ALA A 31 6.78 15.74 1.37
CA ALA A 31 7.84 15.85 2.37
C ALA A 31 9.25 15.86 1.74
N ALA A 32 9.51 15.05 0.72
CA ALA A 32 10.80 14.95 0.01
C ALA A 32 11.33 16.28 -0.58
N TYR A 33 10.54 17.35 -0.55
CA TYR A 33 10.92 18.68 -1.06
C TYR A 33 11.05 19.73 0.06
N ASP A 34 11.21 19.33 1.30
CA ASP A 34 11.40 20.20 2.46
C ASP A 34 12.61 21.14 2.27
N GLY A 35 13.77 20.60 1.87
CA GLY A 35 14.96 21.36 1.56
C GLY A 35 14.76 22.39 0.43
N PHE A 36 13.99 22.04 -0.61
CA PHE A 36 13.64 22.98 -1.68
C PHE A 36 12.79 24.13 -1.13
N ARG A 37 11.74 23.84 -0.38
CA ARG A 37 10.87 24.88 0.24
C ARG A 37 11.65 25.77 1.21
N LYS A 38 12.54 25.18 2.01
CA LYS A 38 13.44 25.90 2.91
C LYS A 38 14.30 26.92 2.18
N VAL A 39 14.88 26.52 1.06
CA VAL A 39 15.79 27.39 0.28
C VAL A 39 15.00 28.53 -0.36
N ILE A 40 13.94 28.25 -1.11
CA ILE A 40 13.18 29.30 -1.79
C ILE A 40 12.49 30.27 -0.81
N ALA A 41 12.06 29.78 0.36
CA ALA A 41 11.47 30.64 1.40
C ALA A 41 12.49 31.61 2.03
N ARG A 42 13.79 31.37 1.89
CA ARG A 42 14.87 32.29 2.36
C ARG A 42 15.33 33.25 1.28
N GLU A 43 15.25 32.86 0.01
CA GLU A 43 15.76 33.61 -1.12
C GLU A 43 14.80 34.66 -1.65
N PHE A 44 13.50 34.43 -1.51
CA PHE A 44 12.45 35.27 -2.09
C PHE A 44 11.71 36.05 -1.00
N ALA A 45 11.19 37.22 -1.34
CA ALA A 45 10.36 38.03 -0.45
C ALA A 45 8.90 37.55 -0.42
N GLU A 46 8.40 37.11 -1.58
CA GLU A 46 7.05 36.59 -1.69
C GLU A 46 7.05 35.34 -2.57
N ILE A 47 6.20 34.38 -2.21
CA ILE A 47 5.95 33.15 -2.96
C ILE A 47 4.44 32.98 -3.10
N TRP A 48 3.98 32.89 -4.33
CA TRP A 48 2.59 32.63 -4.63
C TRP A 48 2.46 31.27 -5.30
N VAL A 49 1.59 30.42 -4.79
CA VAL A 49 1.32 29.10 -5.35
C VAL A 49 -0.17 29.00 -5.64
N PHE A 50 -0.52 28.91 -6.91
CA PHE A 50 -1.89 28.65 -7.35
C PHE A 50 -1.97 27.21 -7.86
N ASP A 51 -2.45 26.31 -7.01
CA ASP A 51 -2.59 24.88 -7.26
C ASP A 51 -3.87 24.61 -8.06
N LEU A 52 -3.72 24.11 -9.27
CA LEU A 52 -4.84 23.79 -10.17
C LEU A 52 -5.44 22.43 -9.91
N GLY A 53 -4.89 21.62 -8.98
CA GLY A 53 -5.38 20.28 -8.67
C GLY A 53 -5.28 19.30 -9.85
N GLY A 54 -6.24 18.38 -9.94
CA GLY A 54 -6.34 17.43 -11.05
C GLY A 54 -5.27 16.33 -11.05
N ASP A 55 -4.77 15.93 -9.87
CA ASP A 55 -3.79 14.85 -9.73
C ASP A 55 -4.50 13.50 -9.56
N VAL A 56 -4.66 12.77 -10.65
CA VAL A 56 -5.29 11.43 -10.69
C VAL A 56 -4.50 10.41 -9.86
N ARG A 57 -3.18 10.61 -9.72
CA ARG A 57 -2.33 9.70 -8.95
C ARG A 57 -2.49 9.88 -7.45
N ASP A 58 -2.76 11.11 -7.00
CA ASP A 58 -3.02 11.41 -5.58
C ASP A 58 -4.51 11.22 -5.22
N ASN A 59 -5.42 11.37 -6.18
CA ASN A 59 -6.87 11.17 -6.00
C ASN A 59 -7.45 10.21 -7.05
N PRO A 60 -7.54 8.91 -6.76
CA PRO A 60 -8.08 7.91 -7.70
C PRO A 60 -9.57 8.09 -8.07
N LYS A 61 -10.31 8.95 -7.36
CA LYS A 61 -11.70 9.29 -7.69
C LYS A 61 -11.79 10.14 -8.96
N LEU A 62 -10.69 10.79 -9.34
CA LEU A 62 -10.57 11.50 -10.62
C LEU A 62 -10.34 10.48 -11.73
N SER A 63 -11.33 10.22 -12.57
CA SER A 63 -11.16 9.32 -13.71
C SER A 63 -10.62 10.07 -14.93
N GLY A 64 -9.61 9.50 -15.60
CA GLY A 64 -9.03 10.10 -16.80
C GLY A 64 -8.28 11.41 -16.54
N THR A 65 -8.19 12.28 -17.54
CA THR A 65 -7.43 13.54 -17.50
C THR A 65 -8.29 14.79 -17.63
N LYS A 66 -9.61 14.66 -17.64
CA LYS A 66 -10.56 15.77 -17.83
C LYS A 66 -10.49 16.89 -16.78
N HIS A 67 -9.93 16.56 -15.60
CA HIS A 67 -9.76 17.49 -14.48
C HIS A 67 -8.39 18.19 -14.46
N ASN A 68 -7.55 17.97 -15.48
CA ASN A 68 -6.21 18.52 -15.57
C ASN A 68 -6.10 19.43 -16.81
N VAL A 69 -5.68 20.68 -16.61
CA VAL A 69 -5.60 21.70 -17.68
C VAL A 69 -4.62 21.36 -18.81
N PHE A 70 -3.73 20.40 -18.62
CA PHE A 70 -2.78 19.91 -19.64
C PHE A 70 -3.08 18.49 -20.11
N GLY A 71 -4.21 17.91 -19.70
CA GLY A 71 -4.56 16.53 -20.07
C GLY A 71 -3.60 15.45 -19.53
N ILE A 72 -2.90 15.72 -18.42
CA ILE A 72 -1.93 14.79 -17.80
C ILE A 72 -2.43 14.27 -16.44
N GLN A 73 -1.86 13.19 -15.98
CA GLN A 73 -2.26 12.54 -14.71
C GLN A 73 -1.67 13.19 -13.45
N THR A 74 -0.77 14.16 -13.60
CA THR A 74 -0.08 14.82 -12.47
C THR A 74 -0.62 16.22 -12.29
N GLY A 75 -1.02 16.57 -11.08
CA GLY A 75 -1.47 17.92 -10.73
C GLY A 75 -0.41 18.96 -10.96
N VAL A 76 -0.82 20.13 -11.41
CA VAL A 76 0.06 21.26 -11.72
C VAL A 76 -0.29 22.49 -10.88
N ALA A 77 0.70 23.35 -10.68
CA ALA A 77 0.55 24.62 -10.00
C ALA A 77 1.27 25.72 -10.77
N MET A 78 0.67 26.91 -10.77
CA MET A 78 1.33 28.15 -11.18
C MET A 78 2.07 28.70 -9.96
N VAL A 79 3.35 29.02 -10.11
CA VAL A 79 4.16 29.56 -9.02
C VAL A 79 4.82 30.87 -9.45
N PHE A 80 4.80 31.86 -8.54
CA PHE A 80 5.47 33.12 -8.71
C PHE A 80 6.39 33.33 -7.51
N LEU A 81 7.67 33.55 -7.79
CA LEU A 81 8.70 33.80 -6.81
C LEU A 81 9.18 35.24 -7.01
N VAL A 82 8.95 36.08 -6.03
CA VAL A 82 9.25 37.54 -6.10
C VAL A 82 10.49 37.84 -5.24
N LYS A 83 11.54 38.31 -5.90
CA LYS A 83 12.74 38.80 -5.24
C LYS A 83 12.67 40.33 -5.13
N LYS A 84 12.96 40.86 -3.95
CA LYS A 84 12.95 42.33 -3.68
C LYS A 84 14.30 42.75 -3.14
N LYS A 85 14.84 43.83 -3.70
CA LYS A 85 16.12 44.42 -3.25
C LYS A 85 16.07 44.79 -1.77
N GLY A 86 17.07 44.36 -1.03
CA GLY A 86 17.18 44.67 0.40
C GLY A 86 16.23 43.91 1.31
N HIS A 87 15.45 42.94 0.80
CA HIS A 87 14.59 42.11 1.64
C HIS A 87 15.43 41.29 2.61
N LYS A 88 15.11 41.39 3.90
CA LYS A 88 15.70 40.61 4.99
C LYS A 88 14.57 39.87 5.69
N GLY A 89 14.64 38.56 5.73
CA GLY A 89 13.64 37.72 6.38
C GLY A 89 13.17 36.55 5.51
N GLY A 90 12.16 35.86 5.97
CA GLY A 90 11.53 34.76 5.21
C GLY A 90 10.46 35.28 4.24
N ALA A 91 10.14 34.47 3.22
CA ALA A 91 9.11 34.80 2.26
C ALA A 91 7.72 34.81 2.90
N VAL A 92 6.87 35.75 2.46
CA VAL A 92 5.41 35.63 2.65
C VAL A 92 4.89 34.60 1.63
N ILE A 93 4.39 33.47 2.10
CA ILE A 93 3.92 32.37 1.26
C ILE A 93 2.41 32.45 1.16
N ARG A 94 1.89 32.55 -0.08
CA ARG A 94 0.49 32.65 -0.40
C ARG A 94 0.07 31.45 -1.24
N TYR A 95 -0.99 30.78 -0.84
CA TYR A 95 -1.47 29.56 -1.48
C TYR A 95 -2.97 29.70 -1.80
N ALA A 96 -3.32 29.31 -2.99
CA ALA A 96 -4.70 29.09 -3.40
C ALA A 96 -4.83 27.78 -4.15
N ARG A 97 -6.00 27.15 -4.12
CA ARG A 97 -6.26 25.89 -4.80
C ARG A 97 -7.63 25.87 -5.46
N ARG A 98 -7.67 25.31 -6.67
CA ARG A 98 -8.94 25.01 -7.34
C ARG A 98 -9.53 23.69 -6.84
N PRO A 99 -10.88 23.58 -6.77
CA PRO A 99 -11.55 22.34 -6.44
C PRO A 99 -11.11 21.17 -7.33
N GLU A 100 -10.91 20.00 -6.72
CA GLU A 100 -10.39 18.82 -7.42
C GLU A 100 -11.28 18.32 -8.55
N MET A 101 -12.61 18.45 -8.39
CA MET A 101 -13.60 17.91 -9.32
C MET A 101 -13.95 18.86 -10.48
N GLU A 102 -13.41 20.09 -10.49
CA GLU A 102 -13.58 21.01 -11.61
C GLU A 102 -12.95 20.44 -12.89
N THR A 103 -13.59 20.68 -14.02
CA THR A 103 -13.04 20.34 -15.34
C THR A 103 -11.88 21.26 -15.71
N ALA A 104 -11.13 20.92 -16.75
CA ALA A 104 -10.07 21.78 -17.26
C ALA A 104 -10.63 23.14 -17.73
N GLU A 105 -11.80 23.14 -18.37
CA GLU A 105 -12.50 24.32 -18.85
C GLU A 105 -12.91 25.23 -17.69
N ASP A 106 -13.50 24.68 -16.62
CA ASP A 106 -13.89 25.45 -15.43
C ASP A 106 -12.67 26.15 -14.81
N LYS A 107 -11.55 25.45 -14.69
CA LYS A 107 -10.30 25.99 -14.16
C LYS A 107 -9.72 27.11 -15.02
N LEU A 108 -9.71 26.93 -16.34
CA LEU A 108 -9.23 27.94 -17.28
C LEU A 108 -10.13 29.19 -17.27
N SER A 109 -11.43 29.02 -17.22
CA SER A 109 -12.39 30.11 -17.07
C SER A 109 -12.19 30.89 -15.79
N ALA A 110 -11.97 30.16 -14.65
CA ALA A 110 -11.67 30.79 -13.38
C ALA A 110 -10.36 31.58 -13.42
N ILE A 111 -9.30 31.04 -14.03
CA ILE A 111 -8.02 31.76 -14.19
C ILE A 111 -8.22 33.06 -14.98
N SER A 112 -8.98 32.97 -16.07
CA SER A 112 -9.27 34.14 -16.93
C SER A 112 -10.08 35.22 -16.19
N SER A 113 -11.01 34.84 -15.33
CA SER A 113 -11.88 35.74 -14.57
C SER A 113 -11.16 36.49 -13.45
N ILE A 114 -10.07 35.91 -12.88
CA ILE A 114 -9.32 36.57 -11.79
C ILE A 114 -8.68 37.86 -12.24
N GLY A 115 -8.23 37.96 -13.50
CA GLY A 115 -7.68 39.16 -14.11
C GLY A 115 -6.34 39.66 -13.55
N GLY A 116 -5.82 39.04 -12.47
CA GLY A 116 -4.49 39.34 -11.90
C GLY A 116 -4.27 38.66 -10.55
N ILE A 117 -3.01 38.31 -10.26
CA ILE A 117 -2.63 37.54 -9.06
C ILE A 117 -3.00 38.24 -7.76
N SER A 118 -3.01 39.57 -7.74
CA SER A 118 -3.39 40.37 -6.56
C SER A 118 -4.86 40.25 -6.18
N LYS A 119 -5.70 39.78 -7.10
CA LYS A 119 -7.13 39.53 -6.87
C LYS A 119 -7.43 38.08 -6.49
N LEU A 120 -6.41 37.22 -6.46
CA LEU A 120 -6.56 35.83 -6.08
C LEU A 120 -6.80 35.73 -4.58
N GLU A 121 -7.88 35.07 -4.18
CA GLU A 121 -8.10 34.73 -2.77
C GLU A 121 -7.08 33.69 -2.33
N VAL A 122 -6.28 34.03 -1.33
CA VAL A 122 -5.15 33.21 -0.89
C VAL A 122 -5.15 32.99 0.62
N GLN A 123 -4.72 31.83 1.00
CA GLN A 123 -4.31 31.52 2.37
C GLN A 123 -2.83 31.86 2.53
N THR A 124 -2.47 32.62 3.59
CA THR A 124 -1.07 32.79 3.99
C THR A 124 -0.59 31.56 4.74
N ILE A 125 0.49 30.95 4.27
CA ILE A 125 1.08 29.76 4.84
C ILE A 125 2.21 30.15 5.81
N GLN A 126 2.17 29.61 7.02
CA GLN A 126 3.30 29.61 7.95
C GLN A 126 3.92 28.21 7.90
N PRO A 127 5.16 28.05 7.40
CA PRO A 127 5.83 26.74 7.38
C PRO A 127 6.02 26.20 8.80
N ASP A 128 5.84 24.88 8.97
CA ASP A 128 6.20 24.20 10.21
C ASP A 128 7.73 24.05 10.36
N LYS A 129 8.18 23.47 11.48
CA LYS A 129 9.61 23.27 11.78
C LYS A 129 10.34 22.40 10.73
N GLN A 130 9.59 21.60 9.98
CA GLN A 130 10.09 20.72 8.92
C GLN A 130 9.91 21.34 7.52
N HIS A 131 9.53 22.63 7.45
CA HIS A 131 9.28 23.36 6.21
C HIS A 131 8.13 22.78 5.36
N HIS A 132 7.15 22.12 5.98
CA HIS A 132 5.90 21.79 5.29
C HIS A 132 5.06 23.05 5.12
N TRP A 133 4.49 23.23 3.94
CA TRP A 133 3.58 24.34 3.63
C TRP A 133 2.13 23.90 3.68
N LEU A 134 1.85 22.67 3.28
CA LEU A 134 0.51 22.08 3.23
C LEU A 134 0.46 20.84 4.11
N ASP A 135 -0.76 20.47 4.51
CA ASP A 135 -1.00 19.27 5.32
C ASP A 135 -0.17 19.23 6.61
N GLN A 136 0.02 20.36 7.26
CA GLN A 136 0.77 20.48 8.52
C GLN A 136 0.06 19.69 9.63
N THR A 137 0.84 19.14 10.54
CA THR A 137 0.33 18.42 11.71
C THR A 137 0.84 19.07 12.98
N GLU A 138 -0.08 19.48 13.84
CA GLU A 138 0.20 19.96 15.19
C GLU A 138 -0.14 18.85 16.19
N ASN A 139 0.74 17.85 16.29
CA ASN A 139 0.58 16.75 17.23
C ASN A 139 1.96 16.33 17.78
N ASP A 140 1.95 15.40 18.71
CA ASP A 140 3.13 14.91 19.43
C ASP A 140 3.93 13.83 18.69
N TRP A 141 3.71 13.64 17.40
CA TRP A 141 4.30 12.57 16.57
C TRP A 141 5.81 12.40 16.76
N GLU A 142 6.55 13.50 16.86
CA GLU A 142 8.01 13.45 17.01
C GLU A 142 8.47 12.89 18.35
N SER A 143 7.59 12.88 19.36
CA SER A 143 7.85 12.30 20.67
C SER A 143 7.64 10.78 20.72
N LEU A 144 6.92 10.23 19.73
CA LEU A 144 6.58 8.82 19.66
C LEU A 144 7.79 7.97 19.21
N LEU A 145 7.81 6.70 19.62
CA LEU A 145 8.89 5.78 19.30
C LEU A 145 8.84 5.33 17.83
N PRO A 146 9.90 5.54 17.03
CA PRO A 146 9.88 5.12 15.62
C PRO A 146 9.80 3.60 15.49
N LEU A 147 8.97 3.13 14.55
CA LEU A 147 8.83 1.70 14.27
C LEU A 147 10.19 1.10 13.84
N THR A 148 10.91 1.80 12.97
CA THR A 148 12.25 1.42 12.52
C THR A 148 13.06 2.66 12.16
N GLY A 149 14.36 2.57 12.28
CA GLY A 149 15.30 3.63 11.91
C GLY A 149 15.01 4.95 12.64
N GLY A 150 15.94 5.68 12.99
CA GLY A 150 15.82 6.96 13.68
C GLY A 150 17.18 7.29 14.29
N PRO A 151 17.44 8.55 14.63
CA PRO A 151 18.73 8.95 15.19
C PRO A 151 19.10 8.25 16.50
N ARG A 152 18.09 7.71 17.20
CA ARG A 152 18.24 7.05 18.50
C ARG A 152 17.95 5.55 18.45
N GLY A 153 17.55 4.98 17.29
CA GLY A 153 17.13 3.60 17.11
C GLY A 153 15.66 3.49 16.69
N GLY A 154 15.17 2.26 16.55
CA GLY A 154 13.76 1.94 16.24
C GLY A 154 13.30 0.72 17.01
N LEU A 155 12.01 0.47 17.05
CA LEU A 155 11.44 -0.72 17.71
C LEU A 155 11.90 -1.99 17.01
N PHE A 156 11.96 -1.99 15.69
CA PHE A 156 12.41 -3.10 14.87
C PHE A 156 13.72 -2.78 14.17
N GLU A 157 14.61 -3.75 14.13
CA GLU A 157 15.90 -3.65 13.45
C GLU A 157 15.72 -3.60 11.92
N VAL A 158 14.85 -4.47 11.40
CA VAL A 158 14.67 -4.68 9.97
C VAL A 158 13.20 -4.62 9.58
N VAL A 159 12.92 -3.86 8.52
CA VAL A 159 11.65 -3.83 7.80
C VAL A 159 11.90 -4.18 6.33
N SER A 160 11.05 -5.00 5.73
CA SER A 160 11.14 -5.40 4.33
C SER A 160 9.97 -4.89 3.52
N ASN A 161 10.18 -4.70 2.22
CA ASN A 161 9.07 -4.62 1.27
C ASN A 161 8.44 -6.00 1.06
N GLY A 162 7.16 -6.05 0.68
CA GLY A 162 6.54 -7.24 0.12
C GLY A 162 7.17 -7.64 -1.22
N ILE A 163 7.01 -8.91 -1.61
CA ILE A 163 7.55 -9.47 -2.85
C ILE A 163 6.95 -8.76 -4.06
N GLU A 164 7.79 -8.37 -5.02
CA GLU A 164 7.37 -7.76 -6.28
C GLU A 164 7.77 -8.66 -7.45
N THR A 165 6.80 -9.25 -8.14
CA THR A 165 7.06 -10.22 -9.21
C THR A 165 7.10 -9.60 -10.59
N LYS A 166 6.34 -8.53 -10.85
CA LYS A 166 6.09 -7.88 -12.16
C LYS A 166 5.51 -8.78 -13.25
N LYS A 167 5.30 -10.05 -12.93
CA LYS A 167 4.69 -11.06 -13.81
C LYS A 167 3.74 -12.00 -13.06
N ASP A 168 2.86 -11.42 -12.23
CA ASP A 168 1.94 -12.15 -11.35
C ASP A 168 1.19 -13.28 -12.06
N GLU A 169 0.70 -13.04 -13.29
CA GLU A 169 -0.06 -14.02 -14.06
C GLU A 169 0.74 -15.31 -14.34
N TRP A 170 2.07 -15.20 -14.42
CA TRP A 170 2.97 -16.33 -14.64
C TRP A 170 3.35 -17.05 -13.35
N VAL A 171 3.66 -16.31 -12.29
CA VAL A 171 4.29 -16.88 -11.09
C VAL A 171 3.35 -17.09 -9.92
N TYR A 172 2.10 -16.59 -9.96
CA TYR A 172 1.07 -16.83 -8.95
C TYR A 172 -0.05 -17.72 -9.45
N SER A 173 -0.60 -18.58 -8.58
CA SER A 173 -1.84 -19.33 -8.84
C SER A 173 -2.59 -19.69 -7.55
N ALA A 174 -3.91 -19.86 -7.65
CA ALA A 174 -4.73 -20.45 -6.60
C ALA A 174 -4.44 -21.96 -6.46
N SER A 175 -4.22 -22.65 -7.58
CA SER A 175 -3.87 -24.06 -7.63
C SER A 175 -2.37 -24.27 -7.78
N LYS A 176 -1.80 -25.17 -6.96
CA LYS A 176 -0.39 -25.58 -7.04
C LYS A 176 -0.07 -26.26 -8.37
N ASP A 177 -0.95 -27.10 -8.87
CA ASP A 177 -0.72 -27.84 -10.11
C ASP A 177 -0.81 -26.93 -11.33
N ALA A 178 -1.77 -25.99 -11.35
CA ALA A 178 -1.82 -24.98 -12.40
C ALA A 178 -0.56 -24.09 -12.38
N LEU A 179 0.02 -23.81 -11.21
CA LEU A 179 1.28 -23.07 -11.12
C LEU A 179 2.45 -23.87 -11.66
N LYS A 180 2.54 -25.17 -11.39
CA LYS A 180 3.61 -26.04 -11.92
C LYS A 180 3.70 -25.95 -13.45
N ALA A 181 2.56 -26.06 -14.14
CA ALA A 181 2.53 -25.96 -15.60
C ALA A 181 3.04 -24.62 -16.12
N LYS A 182 2.58 -23.51 -15.51
CA LYS A 182 3.05 -22.15 -15.86
C LYS A 182 4.54 -21.96 -15.58
N ALA A 183 5.00 -22.39 -14.42
CA ALA A 183 6.38 -22.21 -13.99
C ALA A 183 7.35 -23.02 -14.88
N ARG A 184 7.02 -24.26 -15.26
CA ARG A 184 7.81 -25.05 -16.21
C ARG A 184 7.98 -24.31 -17.54
N ARG A 185 6.89 -23.84 -18.12
CA ARG A 185 6.92 -23.08 -19.37
C ARG A 185 7.74 -21.79 -19.25
N LEU A 186 7.62 -21.09 -18.13
CA LEU A 186 8.38 -19.87 -17.86
C LEU A 186 9.89 -20.15 -17.75
N VAL A 187 10.28 -21.21 -17.03
CA VAL A 187 11.66 -21.64 -16.87
C VAL A 187 12.25 -22.07 -18.22
N GLU A 188 11.53 -22.86 -19.02
CA GLU A 188 11.93 -23.26 -20.36
C GLU A 188 12.21 -22.05 -21.27
N ALA A 189 11.30 -21.07 -21.27
CA ALA A 189 11.47 -19.83 -22.04
C ALA A 189 12.67 -19.01 -21.57
N TYR A 190 12.89 -18.91 -20.25
CA TYR A 190 14.03 -18.22 -19.65
C TYR A 190 15.35 -18.87 -20.06
N GLU A 191 15.47 -20.19 -19.91
CA GLU A 191 16.70 -20.93 -20.22
C GLU A 191 16.99 -20.93 -21.73
N ALA A 192 15.97 -21.09 -22.59
CA ALA A 192 16.14 -20.97 -24.04
C ALA A 192 16.72 -19.59 -24.43
N ARG A 193 16.19 -18.52 -23.85
CA ARG A 193 16.70 -17.17 -24.09
C ARG A 193 18.12 -16.96 -23.53
N ARG A 194 18.40 -17.47 -22.33
CA ARG A 194 19.73 -17.42 -21.72
C ARG A 194 20.79 -18.13 -22.58
N ALA A 195 20.41 -19.23 -23.24
CA ALA A 195 21.27 -19.97 -24.17
C ALA A 195 21.43 -19.31 -25.53
N GLY A 196 20.98 -18.08 -25.75
CA GLY A 196 21.08 -17.35 -27.00
C GLY A 196 19.93 -17.54 -27.98
N GLY A 197 18.85 -18.21 -27.55
CA GLY A 197 17.63 -18.36 -28.34
C GLY A 197 16.88 -17.04 -28.60
N ALA A 198 15.99 -17.05 -29.57
CA ALA A 198 15.15 -15.90 -29.90
C ALA A 198 14.27 -15.46 -28.71
N LEU A 199 13.86 -14.18 -28.70
CA LEU A 199 12.91 -13.66 -27.74
C LEU A 199 11.57 -14.40 -27.86
N ASP A 200 11.20 -15.12 -26.79
CA ASP A 200 9.86 -15.68 -26.67
C ASP A 200 8.87 -14.55 -26.30
N THR A 201 8.12 -14.08 -27.28
CA THR A 201 7.11 -13.04 -27.11
C THR A 201 5.85 -13.52 -26.40
N SER A 202 5.72 -14.84 -26.18
CA SER A 202 4.61 -15.43 -25.40
C SER A 202 4.78 -15.25 -23.89
N VAL A 203 5.92 -14.75 -23.43
CA VAL A 203 6.24 -14.50 -22.03
C VAL A 203 6.47 -13.01 -21.81
N LYS A 204 5.88 -12.46 -20.78
CA LYS A 204 6.17 -11.09 -20.36
C LYS A 204 7.53 -11.02 -19.67
N TRP A 205 8.48 -10.39 -20.32
CA TRP A 205 9.80 -10.10 -19.76
C TRP A 205 9.82 -8.75 -19.02
N ASP A 206 10.49 -8.69 -17.90
CA ASP A 206 10.78 -7.46 -17.17
C ASP A 206 12.29 -7.19 -17.12
N ARG A 207 12.65 -5.95 -16.75
CA ARG A 207 14.05 -5.50 -16.74
C ARG A 207 14.96 -6.37 -15.86
N GLU A 208 14.47 -6.88 -14.74
CA GLU A 208 15.28 -7.66 -13.81
C GLU A 208 15.53 -9.07 -14.37
N SER A 209 14.53 -9.73 -14.93
CA SER A 209 14.73 -11.00 -15.63
C SER A 209 15.71 -10.86 -16.81
N GLU A 210 15.59 -9.77 -17.58
CA GLU A 210 16.55 -9.47 -18.67
C GLU A 210 17.98 -9.24 -18.15
N ARG A 211 18.12 -8.64 -16.98
CA ARG A 211 19.43 -8.48 -16.33
C ARG A 211 20.02 -9.83 -15.95
N HIS A 212 19.26 -10.71 -15.32
CA HIS A 212 19.72 -12.06 -14.96
C HIS A 212 20.09 -12.90 -16.18
N ILE A 213 19.30 -12.82 -17.26
CA ILE A 213 19.63 -13.49 -18.53
C ILE A 213 20.99 -13.01 -19.06
N ARG A 214 21.22 -11.67 -19.10
CA ARG A 214 22.51 -11.11 -19.56
C ARG A 214 23.69 -11.48 -18.65
N GLN A 215 23.45 -11.68 -17.37
CA GLN A 215 24.47 -12.14 -16.39
C GLN A 215 24.75 -13.65 -16.51
N GLY A 216 23.94 -14.38 -17.27
CA GLY A 216 24.09 -15.83 -17.45
C GLY A 216 23.54 -16.63 -16.26
N ASP A 217 22.74 -16.02 -15.38
CA ASP A 217 22.16 -16.68 -14.22
C ASP A 217 21.22 -17.81 -14.67
N LYS A 218 21.49 -19.02 -14.19
CA LYS A 218 20.74 -20.24 -14.55
C LYS A 218 19.55 -20.44 -13.64
N VAL A 219 18.42 -20.86 -14.22
CA VAL A 219 17.22 -21.28 -13.49
C VAL A 219 16.95 -22.74 -13.78
N THR A 220 16.82 -23.53 -12.73
CA THR A 220 16.39 -24.92 -12.83
C THR A 220 15.04 -25.08 -12.19
N TYR A 221 14.07 -25.65 -12.92
CA TYR A 221 12.74 -25.88 -12.36
C TYR A 221 12.81 -26.80 -11.12
N SER A 222 12.09 -26.41 -10.08
CA SER A 222 11.92 -27.22 -8.88
C SER A 222 10.53 -27.03 -8.28
N ASP A 223 9.87 -28.11 -7.91
CA ASP A 223 8.61 -28.08 -7.15
C ASP A 223 8.81 -27.44 -5.76
N ASP A 224 10.03 -27.48 -5.23
CA ASP A 224 10.43 -26.89 -3.95
C ASP A 224 10.48 -25.37 -3.97
N ALA A 225 10.56 -24.75 -5.14
CA ALA A 225 10.46 -23.32 -5.33
C ALA A 225 9.01 -22.81 -5.21
N ILE A 226 8.02 -23.70 -5.11
CA ILE A 226 6.62 -23.30 -4.92
C ILE A 226 6.36 -23.10 -3.43
N VAL A 227 6.17 -21.84 -3.03
CA VAL A 227 5.86 -21.41 -1.67
C VAL A 227 4.45 -20.84 -1.58
N GLN A 228 3.88 -20.84 -0.39
CA GLN A 228 2.62 -20.15 -0.11
C GLN A 228 2.91 -18.71 0.37
N VAL A 229 2.11 -17.75 -0.08
CA VAL A 229 2.23 -16.33 0.28
C VAL A 229 0.86 -15.72 0.56
N ASN A 230 0.81 -14.70 1.40
CA ASN A 230 -0.36 -13.84 1.54
C ASN A 230 -0.36 -12.81 0.39
N TYR A 231 -1.10 -13.14 -0.68
CA TYR A 231 -1.17 -12.33 -1.89
C TYR A 231 -2.00 -11.06 -1.67
N ARG A 232 -3.15 -11.20 -0.97
CA ARG A 232 -4.04 -10.10 -0.54
C ARG A 232 -4.63 -10.45 0.82
N PRO A 233 -5.29 -9.52 1.51
CA PRO A 233 -5.99 -9.84 2.75
C PRO A 233 -6.93 -11.02 2.58
N PHE A 234 -6.83 -12.00 3.46
CA PHE A 234 -7.63 -13.25 3.45
C PHE A 234 -7.53 -14.05 2.14
N ALA A 235 -6.45 -13.87 1.38
CA ALA A 235 -6.24 -14.57 0.12
C ALA A 235 -4.80 -15.06 -0.03
N LYS A 236 -4.59 -16.32 0.26
CA LYS A 236 -3.32 -17.03 0.02
C LYS A 236 -3.23 -17.46 -1.44
N ARG A 237 -1.99 -17.46 -1.98
CA ARG A 237 -1.68 -17.97 -3.31
C ARG A 237 -0.38 -18.78 -3.27
N HIS A 238 -0.21 -19.69 -4.20
CA HIS A 238 1.08 -20.30 -4.49
C HIS A 238 1.90 -19.37 -5.37
N LEU A 239 3.16 -19.18 -5.02
CA LEU A 239 4.15 -18.40 -5.75
C LEU A 239 5.30 -19.31 -6.17
N TYR A 240 5.72 -19.25 -7.43
CA TYR A 240 7.01 -19.78 -7.84
C TYR A 240 8.10 -18.79 -7.43
N PHE A 241 8.79 -19.13 -6.35
CA PHE A 241 9.73 -18.25 -5.66
C PHE A 241 11.16 -18.48 -6.17
N ASP A 242 11.55 -17.69 -7.17
CA ASP A 242 12.87 -17.73 -7.78
C ASP A 242 13.39 -16.32 -8.05
N ARG A 243 14.65 -16.04 -7.68
CA ARG A 243 15.22 -14.67 -7.76
C ARG A 243 15.34 -14.12 -9.20
N CYS A 244 15.47 -14.99 -10.19
CA CYS A 244 15.56 -14.59 -11.59
C CYS A 244 14.18 -14.35 -12.23
N LEU A 245 13.16 -14.98 -11.64
CA LEU A 245 11.78 -14.93 -12.12
C LEU A 245 10.87 -14.01 -11.29
N ASN A 246 11.30 -13.57 -10.12
CA ASN A 246 10.64 -12.52 -9.35
C ASN A 246 11.50 -11.25 -9.39
N ALA A 247 10.90 -10.10 -9.73
CA ALA A 247 11.68 -8.87 -9.89
C ALA A 247 12.42 -8.49 -8.60
N TYR A 248 11.75 -8.60 -7.44
CA TYR A 248 12.36 -8.33 -6.15
C TYR A 248 11.74 -9.22 -5.06
N GLN A 249 12.57 -10.03 -4.41
CA GLN A 249 12.20 -10.82 -3.24
C GLN A 249 12.47 -10.09 -1.92
N PHE A 250 13.30 -9.03 -2.00
CA PHE A 250 13.77 -8.25 -0.86
C PHE A 250 14.33 -9.16 0.25
N ARG A 251 13.81 -9.05 1.48
CA ARG A 251 14.24 -9.84 2.63
C ARG A 251 13.24 -10.94 3.01
N ALA A 252 12.50 -11.50 2.04
CA ALA A 252 11.51 -12.53 2.32
C ALA A 252 12.12 -13.77 2.99
N GLU A 253 13.31 -14.19 2.55
CA GLU A 253 14.03 -15.34 3.14
C GLU A 253 14.57 -15.05 4.54
N ASP A 254 14.90 -13.78 4.86
CA ASP A 254 15.36 -13.41 6.21
C ASP A 254 14.22 -13.55 7.24
N PHE A 255 12.98 -13.42 6.83
CA PHE A 255 11.82 -13.52 7.70
C PHE A 255 11.10 -14.86 7.62
N PHE A 256 11.05 -15.45 6.45
CA PHE A 256 10.29 -16.68 6.19
C PHE A 256 11.14 -17.70 5.42
N PRO A 257 12.27 -18.14 5.96
CA PRO A 257 13.06 -19.20 5.34
C PRO A 257 12.27 -20.52 5.39
N LYS A 258 12.51 -21.41 4.44
CA LYS A 258 11.82 -22.69 4.33
C LYS A 258 11.92 -23.50 5.65
N GLY A 259 10.78 -23.95 6.15
CA GLY A 259 10.69 -24.77 7.36
C GLY A 259 10.82 -24.01 8.70
N ARG A 260 10.81 -22.69 8.67
CA ARG A 260 10.83 -21.86 9.89
C ARG A 260 9.55 -21.06 10.03
N ALA A 261 8.97 -21.07 11.22
CA ALA A 261 7.78 -20.31 11.55
C ALA A 261 8.15 -18.88 11.98
N ASN A 262 7.36 -17.91 11.56
CA ASN A 262 7.47 -16.53 12.01
C ASN A 262 6.09 -15.85 11.95
N VAL A 263 5.96 -14.76 12.68
CA VAL A 263 4.83 -13.83 12.58
C VAL A 263 5.36 -12.47 12.17
N ALA A 264 4.70 -11.84 11.23
CA ALA A 264 5.06 -10.50 10.79
C ALA A 264 3.84 -9.57 10.83
N ILE A 265 4.10 -8.28 11.04
CA ILE A 265 3.13 -7.19 10.89
C ILE A 265 3.35 -6.58 9.53
N ALA A 266 2.38 -6.74 8.63
CA ALA A 266 2.30 -6.02 7.38
C ALA A 266 1.65 -4.66 7.60
N PHE A 267 2.11 -3.63 6.90
CA PHE A 267 1.56 -2.27 6.99
C PHE A 267 1.78 -1.48 5.71
N SER A 268 0.97 -0.44 5.52
CA SER A 268 1.04 0.44 4.35
C SER A 268 2.39 1.16 4.27
N ASP A 269 3.02 1.16 3.09
CA ASP A 269 4.21 1.96 2.81
C ASP A 269 3.83 3.45 2.72
N PRO A 270 4.67 4.38 3.22
CA PRO A 270 4.40 5.82 3.10
C PRO A 270 4.03 6.25 1.68
N GLY A 271 3.09 7.16 1.58
CA GLY A 271 2.52 7.62 0.30
C GLY A 271 1.32 6.80 -0.16
N PHE A 272 0.79 5.91 0.66
CA PHE A 272 -0.43 5.15 0.36
C PHE A 272 -1.62 6.08 0.02
N ARG A 273 -2.52 5.58 -0.82
CA ARG A 273 -3.69 6.30 -1.34
C ARG A 273 -5.01 5.69 -0.89
N SER A 274 -4.98 4.41 -0.56
CA SER A 274 -6.18 3.61 -0.26
C SER A 274 -6.58 3.59 1.22
N GLY A 275 -5.92 4.38 2.07
CA GLY A 275 -6.05 4.34 3.52
C GLY A 275 -5.00 3.46 4.18
N TYR A 276 -4.71 3.73 5.46
CA TYR A 276 -3.77 2.92 6.22
C TYR A 276 -4.34 1.51 6.44
N CYS A 277 -3.49 0.51 6.25
CA CYS A 277 -3.82 -0.89 6.48
C CYS A 277 -2.69 -1.56 7.25
N SER A 278 -3.04 -2.36 8.24
CA SER A 278 -2.12 -3.26 8.93
C SER A 278 -2.80 -4.61 9.10
N LEU A 279 -2.05 -5.71 8.92
CA LEU A 279 -2.54 -7.07 9.12
C LEU A 279 -1.37 -8.01 9.47
N ALA A 280 -1.61 -8.96 10.38
CA ALA A 280 -0.62 -9.98 10.70
C ALA A 280 -0.51 -11.04 9.59
N SER A 281 0.68 -11.61 9.44
CA SER A 281 0.96 -12.66 8.48
C SER A 281 1.96 -13.67 9.02
N THR A 282 1.70 -14.95 8.80
CA THR A 282 2.65 -16.04 9.02
C THR A 282 3.38 -16.48 7.75
N LEU A 283 3.16 -15.75 6.65
CA LEU A 283 3.70 -16.01 5.31
C LEU A 283 4.30 -14.73 4.73
N PRO A 284 5.21 -14.82 3.76
CA PRO A 284 5.62 -13.66 2.98
C PRO A 284 4.41 -12.96 2.37
N ILE A 285 4.45 -11.64 2.20
CA ILE A 285 3.38 -10.87 1.58
C ILE A 285 3.79 -10.37 0.19
N ASP A 286 2.80 -10.20 -0.68
CA ASP A 286 2.96 -9.48 -1.94
C ASP A 286 3.17 -7.98 -1.72
N ARG A 287 3.91 -7.31 -2.62
CA ARG A 287 4.18 -5.86 -2.56
C ARG A 287 2.91 -5.01 -2.54
N HIS A 288 1.84 -5.49 -3.15
CA HIS A 288 0.54 -4.82 -3.25
C HIS A 288 -0.53 -5.48 -2.37
N PHE A 289 -0.13 -5.94 -1.18
CA PHE A 289 -0.94 -6.75 -0.28
C PHE A 289 -2.34 -6.16 -0.02
N GLY A 290 -2.47 -4.93 0.46
CA GLY A 290 -3.77 -4.33 0.83
C GLY A 290 -4.39 -3.41 -0.23
N ALA A 291 -3.72 -3.15 -1.35
CA ALA A 291 -4.27 -2.41 -2.49
C ALA A 291 -3.34 -2.47 -3.70
N ALA A 292 -3.88 -2.62 -4.90
CA ALA A 292 -3.10 -2.72 -6.14
C ALA A 292 -2.29 -1.45 -6.48
N VAL A 293 -2.66 -0.32 -5.90
CA VAL A 293 -2.03 0.99 -6.18
C VAL A 293 -1.02 1.43 -5.10
N ASP A 294 -0.96 0.71 -3.98
CA ASP A 294 -0.11 1.04 -2.84
C ASP A 294 0.93 -0.05 -2.61
N GLY A 295 2.07 0.35 -2.09
CA GLY A 295 3.08 -0.58 -1.60
C GLY A 295 2.82 -0.98 -0.16
N TYR A 296 3.27 -2.17 0.20
CA TYR A 296 3.21 -2.67 1.57
C TYR A 296 4.57 -3.13 2.03
N ARG A 297 4.81 -2.94 3.33
CA ARG A 297 5.98 -3.43 4.03
C ARG A 297 5.57 -4.36 5.14
N TYR A 298 6.53 -5.08 5.67
CA TYR A 298 6.32 -5.91 6.85
C TYR A 298 7.58 -5.98 7.71
N THR A 299 7.36 -6.28 8.98
CA THR A 299 8.42 -6.54 9.96
C THR A 299 8.08 -7.81 10.72
N GLY A 300 9.00 -8.75 10.77
CA GLY A 300 8.82 -10.02 11.47
C GLY A 300 9.14 -9.89 12.95
N ARG A 301 8.58 -10.79 13.78
CA ARG A 301 8.97 -10.92 15.19
C ARG A 301 10.42 -11.36 15.29
N TYR A 302 10.82 -12.28 14.43
CA TYR A 302 12.20 -12.77 14.30
C TYR A 302 12.74 -12.48 12.91
N ARG A 303 14.06 -12.53 12.79
CA ARG A 303 14.78 -12.65 11.52
C ARG A 303 15.74 -13.83 11.60
N TYR A 304 16.05 -14.39 10.45
CA TYR A 304 16.92 -15.55 10.35
C TYR A 304 18.19 -15.16 9.58
N VAL A 305 19.36 -15.50 10.15
CA VAL A 305 20.66 -15.30 9.50
C VAL A 305 21.36 -16.66 9.49
N GLY A 306 21.37 -17.30 8.32
CA GLY A 306 21.78 -18.70 8.22
C GLY A 306 20.87 -19.61 9.03
N LYS A 307 21.40 -20.27 10.05
CA LYS A 307 20.64 -21.15 10.95
C LYS A 307 20.11 -20.45 12.21
N ASP A 308 20.56 -19.25 12.47
CA ASP A 308 20.26 -18.54 13.71
C ASP A 308 18.93 -17.77 13.61
N GLN A 309 18.12 -17.89 14.65
CA GLN A 309 16.94 -17.08 14.88
C GLN A 309 17.32 -15.91 15.78
N ILE A 310 17.12 -14.70 15.29
CA ILE A 310 17.50 -13.46 15.96
C ILE A 310 16.25 -12.62 16.21
N ASP A 311 16.15 -12.01 17.37
CA ASP A 311 15.10 -11.03 17.65
C ASP A 311 15.19 -9.88 16.65
N ASN A 312 14.04 -9.52 16.08
CA ASN A 312 13.96 -8.33 15.25
C ASN A 312 13.51 -7.08 16.06
N ILE A 313 13.00 -7.28 17.25
CA ILE A 313 12.76 -6.21 18.22
C ILE A 313 14.09 -5.89 18.93
N THR A 314 14.44 -4.60 18.92
CA THR A 314 15.73 -4.13 19.43
C THR A 314 15.78 -4.13 20.97
N ASP A 315 16.97 -4.21 21.55
CA ASP A 315 17.16 -4.03 22.99
C ASP A 315 16.87 -2.58 23.42
N TRP A 316 17.08 -1.63 22.52
CA TRP A 316 16.66 -0.25 22.74
C TRP A 316 15.14 -0.15 22.95
N ALA A 317 14.35 -0.84 22.12
CA ALA A 317 12.89 -0.91 22.29
C ALA A 317 12.52 -1.47 23.67
N LEU A 318 13.07 -2.63 24.02
CA LEU A 318 12.82 -3.25 25.33
C LEU A 318 13.16 -2.29 26.47
N LYS A 319 14.25 -1.55 26.34
CA LYS A 319 14.63 -0.53 27.33
C LYS A 319 13.60 0.59 27.43
N GLN A 320 13.09 1.14 26.29
CA GLN A 320 12.08 2.20 26.30
C GLN A 320 10.81 1.77 27.05
N PHE A 321 10.33 0.55 26.78
CA PHE A 321 9.16 0.00 27.45
C PHE A 321 9.42 -0.25 28.95
N THR A 322 10.56 -0.83 29.29
CA THR A 322 10.93 -1.09 30.69
C THR A 322 11.11 0.21 31.49
N ASP A 323 11.72 1.22 30.91
CA ASP A 323 11.88 2.54 31.54
C ASP A 323 10.52 3.21 31.80
N ARG A 324 9.57 3.05 30.89
CA ARG A 324 8.22 3.66 30.98
C ARG A 324 7.31 2.95 31.99
N TYR A 325 7.31 1.61 31.97
CA TYR A 325 6.33 0.83 32.74
C TYR A 325 6.92 0.16 33.99
N GLY A 326 8.21 0.24 34.16
CA GLY A 326 8.93 -0.31 35.29
C GLY A 326 9.34 -1.78 35.10
N LYS A 327 10.41 -2.17 35.77
CA LYS A 327 10.95 -3.55 35.71
C LYS A 327 9.98 -4.61 36.24
N ALA A 328 9.10 -4.23 37.18
CA ALA A 328 8.10 -5.13 37.74
C ALA A 328 7.03 -5.60 36.72
N ALA A 329 6.89 -4.87 35.60
CA ALA A 329 6.01 -5.29 34.52
C ALA A 329 6.53 -6.52 33.74
N ALA A 330 7.80 -6.92 33.93
CA ALA A 330 8.45 -8.08 33.31
C ALA A 330 8.19 -8.20 31.78
N ILE A 331 8.31 -7.08 31.05
CA ILE A 331 7.96 -6.97 29.64
C ILE A 331 8.94 -7.78 28.78
N SER A 332 8.41 -8.64 27.94
CA SER A 332 9.13 -9.37 26.91
C SER A 332 9.08 -8.67 25.54
N LYS A 333 9.93 -9.09 24.61
CA LYS A 333 9.87 -8.63 23.21
C LYS A 333 8.62 -9.12 22.49
N ASP A 334 8.03 -10.24 22.90
CA ASP A 334 6.73 -10.72 22.39
C ASP A 334 5.59 -9.81 22.85
N ASP A 335 5.62 -9.35 24.09
CA ASP A 335 4.64 -8.37 24.60
C ASP A 335 4.71 -7.05 23.83
N ILE A 336 5.92 -6.59 23.46
CA ILE A 336 6.12 -5.38 22.64
C ILE A 336 5.53 -5.60 21.23
N PHE A 337 5.74 -6.78 20.63
CA PHE A 337 5.21 -7.10 19.31
C PHE A 337 3.67 -7.03 19.31
N ALA A 338 3.04 -7.64 20.29
CA ALA A 338 1.59 -7.59 20.47
C ALA A 338 1.09 -6.16 20.73
N TYR A 339 1.76 -5.41 21.61
CA TYR A 339 1.44 -4.02 21.90
C TYR A 339 1.47 -3.15 20.62
N VAL A 340 2.53 -3.26 19.82
CA VAL A 340 2.66 -2.53 18.55
C VAL A 340 1.50 -2.87 17.62
N TYR A 341 1.12 -4.14 17.56
CA TYR A 341 0.02 -4.58 16.72
C TYR A 341 -1.31 -3.96 17.14
N ALA A 342 -1.60 -3.88 18.43
CA ALA A 342 -2.78 -3.21 18.96
C ALA A 342 -2.81 -1.72 18.58
N VAL A 343 -1.71 -1.00 18.81
CA VAL A 343 -1.60 0.43 18.48
C VAL A 343 -1.85 0.69 16.99
N LEU A 344 -1.30 -0.15 16.10
CA LEU A 344 -1.52 -0.01 14.65
C LEU A 344 -2.97 -0.30 14.23
N HIS A 345 -3.80 -0.87 15.11
CA HIS A 345 -5.24 -1.12 14.88
C HIS A 345 -6.14 -0.12 15.60
N ASP A 346 -5.61 0.71 16.49
CA ASP A 346 -6.37 1.73 17.19
C ASP A 346 -6.96 2.77 16.21
N PRO A 347 -8.29 2.91 16.13
CA PRO A 347 -8.91 3.92 15.26
C PRO A 347 -8.51 5.34 15.63
N VAL A 348 -8.36 5.64 16.93
CA VAL A 348 -7.97 6.97 17.41
C VAL A 348 -6.55 7.30 16.97
N TYR A 349 -5.61 6.36 17.12
CA TYR A 349 -4.25 6.51 16.61
C TYR A 349 -4.23 6.76 15.10
N ARG A 350 -4.97 5.95 14.33
CA ARG A 350 -5.02 6.07 12.87
C ARG A 350 -5.62 7.40 12.41
N GLU A 351 -6.60 7.93 13.11
CA GLU A 351 -7.23 9.22 12.81
C GLU A 351 -6.30 10.37 13.20
N THR A 352 -5.81 10.39 14.44
CA THR A 352 -4.93 11.44 14.98
C THR A 352 -3.66 11.61 14.13
N TYR A 353 -3.08 10.50 13.70
CA TYR A 353 -1.81 10.51 12.96
C TYR A 353 -1.96 10.16 11.47
N ALA A 354 -3.16 10.32 10.89
CA ALA A 354 -3.44 9.95 9.50
C ALA A 354 -2.46 10.59 8.50
N LEU A 355 -2.15 11.88 8.65
CA LEU A 355 -1.21 12.59 7.78
C LEU A 355 0.24 12.16 8.01
N ASN A 356 0.63 11.88 9.25
CA ASN A 356 1.96 11.41 9.58
C ASN A 356 2.20 10.01 9.00
N LEU A 357 1.27 9.08 9.20
CA LEU A 357 1.31 7.71 8.64
C LEU A 357 1.40 7.71 7.11
N LYS A 358 0.81 8.71 6.45
CA LYS A 358 0.89 8.87 4.99
C LYS A 358 2.28 9.33 4.52
N ARG A 359 3.08 9.94 5.39
CA ARG A 359 4.37 10.55 5.05
C ARG A 359 5.55 9.70 5.44
N GLU A 360 5.48 9.02 6.58
CA GLU A 360 6.57 8.27 7.15
C GLU A 360 6.08 6.96 7.80
N PHE A 361 7.02 6.14 8.26
CA PHE A 361 6.70 4.91 8.97
C PHE A 361 6.01 5.22 10.29
N PRO A 362 5.17 4.28 10.80
CA PRO A 362 4.53 4.43 12.08
C PRO A 362 5.51 4.77 13.21
N ARG A 363 5.05 5.55 14.16
CA ARG A 363 5.68 5.76 15.45
C ARG A 363 4.70 5.35 16.54
N ILE A 364 5.17 4.75 17.59
CA ILE A 364 4.35 4.07 18.59
C ILE A 364 4.32 4.89 19.88
N PRO A 365 3.13 5.34 20.33
CA PRO A 365 2.94 5.93 21.64
C PRO A 365 3.09 4.89 22.74
N LEU A 366 3.53 5.32 23.91
CA LEU A 366 3.53 4.50 25.12
C LEU A 366 2.29 4.84 25.98
N TYR A 367 1.16 4.23 25.63
CA TYR A 367 -0.13 4.44 26.31
C TYR A 367 -0.09 3.97 27.76
N PRO A 368 -0.90 4.55 28.65
CA PRO A 368 -1.18 3.96 29.96
C PRO A 368 -1.72 2.53 29.82
N ASP A 369 -1.59 1.70 30.87
CA ASP A 369 -2.09 0.34 30.90
C ASP A 369 -1.51 -0.57 29.80
N PHE A 370 -0.20 -0.74 29.82
CA PHE A 370 0.54 -1.61 28.90
C PHE A 370 -0.08 -3.00 28.75
N LYS A 371 -0.48 -3.61 29.88
CA LYS A 371 -1.01 -4.97 29.89
C LYS A 371 -2.27 -5.08 29.02
N ARG A 372 -3.18 -4.14 29.14
CA ARG A 372 -4.43 -4.11 28.37
C ARG A 372 -4.14 -3.99 26.86
N TRP A 373 -3.24 -3.11 26.46
CA TRP A 373 -2.86 -2.95 25.06
C TRP A 373 -2.17 -4.19 24.51
N ARG A 374 -1.27 -4.81 25.30
CA ARG A 374 -0.63 -6.06 24.93
C ARG A 374 -1.68 -7.17 24.75
N ASP A 375 -2.61 -7.32 25.67
CA ASP A 375 -3.64 -8.37 25.63
C ASP A 375 -4.58 -8.19 24.44
N TRP A 376 -4.98 -6.96 24.12
CA TRP A 376 -5.72 -6.67 22.89
C TRP A 376 -4.92 -7.00 21.62
N GLY A 377 -3.64 -6.66 21.61
CA GLY A 377 -2.78 -6.97 20.48
C GLY A 377 -2.61 -8.45 20.25
N GLN A 378 -2.46 -9.23 21.33
CA GLN A 378 -2.38 -10.69 21.25
C GLN A 378 -3.70 -11.29 20.71
N ALA A 379 -4.84 -10.85 21.23
CA ALA A 379 -6.15 -11.30 20.75
C ALA A 379 -6.36 -10.99 19.25
N LEU A 380 -5.97 -9.79 18.82
CA LEU A 380 -6.01 -9.42 17.40
C LEU A 380 -5.05 -10.23 16.53
N LEU A 381 -3.85 -10.54 17.03
CA LEU A 381 -2.90 -11.41 16.33
C LEU A 381 -3.50 -12.81 16.13
N ASP A 382 -4.03 -13.39 17.20
CA ASP A 382 -4.61 -14.74 17.18
C ASP A 382 -5.81 -14.79 16.21
N LEU A 383 -6.67 -13.78 16.25
CA LEU A 383 -7.85 -13.67 15.38
C LEU A 383 -7.45 -13.53 13.90
N HIS A 384 -6.51 -12.63 13.59
CA HIS A 384 -6.11 -12.35 12.22
C HIS A 384 -5.26 -13.44 11.59
N ILE A 385 -4.44 -14.14 12.38
CA ILE A 385 -3.64 -15.29 11.92
C ILE A 385 -4.55 -16.52 11.79
N GLY A 386 -5.45 -16.71 12.75
CA GLY A 386 -6.35 -17.85 12.84
C GLY A 386 -7.62 -17.74 12.01
N TYR A 387 -7.74 -16.78 11.12
CA TYR A 387 -9.01 -16.51 10.39
C TYR A 387 -9.58 -17.73 9.67
N GLU A 388 -8.74 -18.64 9.15
CA GLU A 388 -9.18 -19.86 8.47
C GLU A 388 -9.75 -20.92 9.41
N THR A 389 -9.50 -20.79 10.70
CA THR A 389 -9.99 -21.70 11.75
C THR A 389 -10.98 -21.03 12.70
N ALA A 390 -11.26 -19.73 12.50
CA ALA A 390 -12.26 -19.01 13.27
C ALA A 390 -13.64 -19.69 13.14
N LYS A 391 -14.46 -19.62 14.19
CA LYS A 391 -15.82 -20.19 14.15
C LYS A 391 -16.64 -19.48 13.05
N PRO A 392 -17.24 -20.20 12.09
CA PRO A 392 -18.05 -19.55 11.07
C PRO A 392 -19.22 -18.78 11.67
N PHE A 393 -19.46 -17.56 11.18
CA PHE A 393 -20.66 -16.79 11.52
C PHE A 393 -21.90 -17.47 10.92
N ALA A 394 -23.02 -17.44 11.65
CA ALA A 394 -24.26 -18.05 11.21
C ALA A 394 -24.93 -17.21 10.11
N LEU A 395 -24.49 -17.40 8.86
CA LEU A 395 -25.11 -16.78 7.68
C LEU A 395 -26.26 -17.63 7.15
N THR A 396 -27.29 -16.99 6.61
CA THR A 396 -28.36 -17.68 5.90
C THR A 396 -28.00 -17.81 4.43
N ARG A 397 -27.86 -19.05 3.97
CA ARG A 397 -27.65 -19.36 2.54
C ARG A 397 -29.00 -19.60 1.87
N THR A 398 -29.18 -18.98 0.70
CA THR A 398 -30.34 -19.21 -0.17
C THR A 398 -29.84 -19.65 -1.53
N ASP A 399 -30.29 -20.83 -1.97
CA ASP A 399 -30.04 -21.37 -3.31
C ASP A 399 -31.34 -21.39 -4.09
N ALA A 400 -31.35 -20.73 -5.26
CA ALA A 400 -32.49 -20.66 -6.18
C ALA A 400 -32.03 -20.99 -7.61
N PRO A 401 -31.78 -22.28 -7.92
CA PRO A 401 -31.28 -22.69 -9.20
C PRO A 401 -32.30 -22.41 -10.32
N ASP A 402 -31.82 -21.89 -11.46
CA ASP A 402 -32.65 -21.66 -12.64
C ASP A 402 -33.04 -23.01 -13.26
N PRO A 403 -34.37 -23.38 -13.27
CA PRO A 403 -34.83 -24.62 -13.80
C PRO A 403 -34.67 -24.75 -15.34
N LYS A 404 -34.40 -23.66 -16.03
CA LYS A 404 -34.16 -23.59 -17.47
C LYS A 404 -32.69 -23.71 -17.86
N ARG A 405 -31.79 -23.79 -16.87
CA ARG A 405 -30.34 -23.92 -17.14
C ARG A 405 -30.03 -25.23 -17.77
N ALA A 406 -29.25 -25.23 -18.88
CA ALA A 406 -28.79 -26.45 -19.54
C ALA A 406 -27.97 -27.30 -18.58
N GLU A 407 -28.19 -28.60 -18.62
CA GLU A 407 -27.46 -29.55 -17.77
C GLU A 407 -25.94 -29.41 -17.97
N GLY A 408 -25.18 -29.51 -16.88
CA GLY A 408 -23.72 -29.36 -16.87
C GLY A 408 -23.19 -27.91 -16.96
N THR A 409 -24.07 -26.91 -17.03
CA THR A 409 -23.63 -25.50 -17.02
C THR A 409 -23.63 -24.92 -15.60
N THR A 410 -22.57 -24.16 -15.27
CA THR A 410 -22.45 -23.46 -13.99
C THR A 410 -23.20 -22.14 -13.98
N PRO A 411 -23.71 -21.69 -12.80
CA PRO A 411 -24.34 -20.38 -12.65
C PRO A 411 -23.37 -19.25 -13.01
N ALA A 412 -23.91 -18.18 -13.60
CA ALA A 412 -23.11 -16.98 -13.86
C ALA A 412 -22.59 -16.36 -12.58
N VAL A 413 -21.27 -16.22 -12.48
CA VAL A 413 -20.56 -15.67 -11.30
C VAL A 413 -20.88 -14.20 -11.13
N LYS A 414 -21.22 -13.76 -9.92
CA LYS A 414 -21.55 -12.36 -9.58
C LYS A 414 -20.56 -11.76 -8.60
N LEU A 415 -20.29 -12.38 -7.47
CA LEU A 415 -19.40 -11.97 -6.39
C LEU A 415 -19.54 -10.49 -6.04
N LYS A 416 -20.75 -10.13 -5.61
CA LYS A 416 -21.16 -8.76 -5.26
C LYS A 416 -21.65 -8.70 -3.82
N SER A 417 -21.35 -7.59 -3.14
CA SER A 417 -21.87 -7.26 -1.82
C SER A 417 -22.96 -6.19 -1.89
N ASP A 418 -23.90 -6.24 -0.97
CA ASP A 418 -24.90 -5.20 -0.68
C ASP A 418 -24.86 -4.97 0.86
N PRO A 419 -24.01 -4.05 1.33
CA PRO A 419 -23.86 -3.77 2.75
C PRO A 419 -25.14 -3.26 3.42
N ASP A 420 -25.99 -2.53 2.69
CA ASP A 420 -27.21 -1.95 3.23
C ASP A 420 -28.25 -3.04 3.55
N LYS A 421 -28.22 -4.14 2.80
CA LYS A 421 -29.09 -5.30 3.02
C LYS A 421 -28.43 -6.42 3.82
N GLY A 422 -27.11 -6.31 4.11
CA GLY A 422 -26.36 -7.37 4.76
C GLY A 422 -26.27 -8.63 3.91
N VAL A 423 -26.08 -8.51 2.59
CA VAL A 423 -26.13 -9.61 1.61
C VAL A 423 -24.87 -9.67 0.75
N VAL A 424 -24.46 -10.90 0.43
CA VAL A 424 -23.47 -11.23 -0.60
C VAL A 424 -24.12 -12.14 -1.64
N VAL A 425 -24.04 -11.76 -2.92
CA VAL A 425 -24.47 -12.57 -4.07
C VAL A 425 -23.25 -13.21 -4.68
N LEU A 426 -23.16 -14.54 -4.63
CA LEU A 426 -22.02 -15.31 -5.13
C LEU A 426 -22.12 -15.56 -6.64
N ASP A 427 -23.25 -16.04 -7.08
CA ASP A 427 -23.57 -16.31 -8.48
C ASP A 427 -25.05 -16.07 -8.77
N ALA A 428 -25.55 -16.51 -9.93
CA ALA A 428 -26.94 -16.31 -10.31
C ALA A 428 -27.94 -17.02 -9.39
N ASP A 429 -27.49 -18.09 -8.71
CA ASP A 429 -28.35 -18.95 -7.91
C ASP A 429 -28.19 -18.76 -6.40
N THR A 430 -27.00 -18.35 -5.95
CA THR A 430 -26.64 -18.41 -4.52
C THR A 430 -26.37 -17.05 -3.93
N GLN A 431 -27.02 -16.79 -2.82
CA GLN A 431 -26.73 -15.63 -1.96
C GLN A 431 -26.56 -16.03 -0.50
N LEU A 432 -25.80 -15.22 0.24
CA LEU A 432 -25.64 -15.29 1.67
C LEU A 432 -26.23 -14.01 2.28
N SER A 433 -27.01 -14.14 3.35
CA SER A 433 -27.64 -13.02 4.06
C SER A 433 -27.42 -13.14 5.57
N GLY A 434 -27.79 -12.09 6.31
CA GLY A 434 -27.60 -12.03 7.75
C GLY A 434 -26.21 -11.50 8.15
N ILE A 435 -25.51 -10.81 7.24
CA ILE A 435 -24.22 -10.18 7.56
C ILE A 435 -24.49 -8.88 8.32
N PRO A 436 -24.01 -8.75 9.57
CA PRO A 436 -24.26 -7.56 10.39
C PRO A 436 -23.51 -6.33 9.87
N THR A 437 -24.06 -5.15 10.12
CA THR A 437 -23.50 -3.86 9.65
C THR A 437 -22.06 -3.64 10.15
N GLU A 438 -21.74 -4.12 11.34
CA GLU A 438 -20.41 -4.03 11.95
C GLU A 438 -19.33 -4.70 11.09
N ALA A 439 -19.64 -5.84 10.48
CA ALA A 439 -18.70 -6.57 9.64
C ALA A 439 -18.19 -5.75 8.43
N TRP A 440 -19.00 -4.82 7.93
CA TRP A 440 -18.62 -3.94 6.81
C TRP A 440 -17.71 -2.78 7.21
N ARG A 441 -17.65 -2.47 8.52
CA ARG A 441 -16.80 -1.41 9.07
C ARG A 441 -15.36 -1.84 9.19
N TYR A 442 -15.08 -3.14 9.30
CA TYR A 442 -13.72 -3.65 9.28
C TYR A 442 -13.11 -3.51 7.88
N ARG A 443 -12.26 -2.51 7.73
CA ARG A 443 -11.67 -2.15 6.44
C ARG A 443 -10.15 -2.31 6.44
N LEU A 444 -9.67 -2.86 5.34
CA LEU A 444 -8.25 -3.03 5.04
C LEU A 444 -7.93 -2.23 3.77
N GLY A 445 -7.34 -1.05 3.95
CA GLY A 445 -7.19 -0.08 2.87
C GLY A 445 -8.55 0.46 2.42
N ASN A 446 -8.86 0.31 1.14
CA ASN A 446 -10.09 0.86 0.54
C ASN A 446 -11.29 -0.09 0.53
N ARG A 447 -11.17 -1.32 1.05
CA ARG A 447 -12.22 -2.35 1.00
C ARG A 447 -12.51 -2.93 2.36
N SER A 448 -13.73 -3.43 2.55
CA SER A 448 -14.05 -4.31 3.67
C SER A 448 -13.33 -5.66 3.53
N ALA A 449 -13.18 -6.39 4.64
CA ALA A 449 -12.62 -7.74 4.62
C ALA A 449 -13.42 -8.67 3.70
N ILE A 450 -14.75 -8.56 3.73
CA ILE A 450 -15.69 -9.32 2.88
C ILE A 450 -15.43 -9.01 1.39
N ASP A 451 -15.32 -7.73 1.02
CA ASP A 451 -15.04 -7.32 -0.35
C ASP A 451 -13.68 -7.80 -0.85
N TRP A 452 -12.69 -7.94 0.05
CA TRP A 452 -11.40 -8.53 -0.30
C TRP A 452 -11.55 -10.01 -0.69
N VAL A 453 -12.30 -10.79 0.09
CA VAL A 453 -12.58 -12.20 -0.25
C VAL A 453 -13.27 -12.29 -1.61
N LEU A 454 -14.33 -11.51 -1.82
CA LEU A 454 -15.07 -11.53 -3.09
C LEU A 454 -14.17 -11.15 -4.28
N ASP A 455 -13.39 -10.07 -4.17
CA ASP A 455 -12.53 -9.61 -5.28
C ASP A 455 -11.46 -10.64 -5.67
N GLN A 456 -10.93 -11.38 -4.68
CA GLN A 456 -9.87 -12.35 -4.92
C GLN A 456 -10.36 -13.68 -5.53
N HIS A 457 -11.67 -13.91 -5.53
CA HIS A 457 -12.27 -15.11 -6.11
C HIS A 457 -13.01 -14.85 -7.43
N LYS A 458 -12.99 -13.61 -7.93
CA LYS A 458 -13.53 -13.29 -9.27
C LYS A 458 -12.75 -14.02 -10.37
N GLU A 459 -13.47 -14.58 -11.32
CA GLU A 459 -12.89 -15.02 -12.58
C GLU A 459 -12.38 -13.80 -13.35
N LYS A 460 -11.09 -13.81 -13.66
CA LYS A 460 -10.42 -12.69 -14.36
C LYS A 460 -9.97 -13.19 -15.73
N THR A 461 -10.12 -12.35 -16.74
CA THR A 461 -9.50 -12.59 -18.05
C THR A 461 -8.04 -12.11 -17.98
N PRO A 462 -7.05 -13.01 -18.06
CA PRO A 462 -5.65 -12.64 -18.05
C PRO A 462 -5.31 -11.68 -19.21
N LYS A 463 -4.42 -10.74 -18.94
CA LYS A 463 -3.93 -9.78 -19.96
C LYS A 463 -2.90 -10.44 -20.88
N ASP A 464 -2.09 -11.32 -20.31
CA ASP A 464 -1.12 -12.12 -21.07
C ASP A 464 -1.88 -13.11 -21.97
N PRO A 465 -1.67 -13.07 -23.31
CA PRO A 465 -2.38 -13.94 -24.25
C PRO A 465 -2.12 -15.42 -23.99
N THR A 466 -0.88 -15.79 -23.68
CA THR A 466 -0.50 -17.18 -23.43
C THR A 466 -1.18 -17.74 -22.18
N ILE A 467 -1.20 -16.92 -21.09
CA ILE A 467 -1.89 -17.31 -19.87
C ILE A 467 -3.38 -17.44 -20.12
N ARG A 468 -3.99 -16.51 -20.86
CA ARG A 468 -5.43 -16.54 -21.18
C ARG A 468 -5.82 -17.79 -21.97
N GLU A 469 -5.01 -18.17 -22.95
CA GLU A 469 -5.34 -19.27 -23.87
C GLU A 469 -5.00 -20.65 -23.29
N LYS A 470 -3.86 -20.77 -22.59
CA LYS A 470 -3.31 -22.08 -22.19
C LYS A 470 -3.42 -22.37 -20.69
N PHE A 471 -3.48 -21.34 -19.84
CA PHE A 471 -3.32 -21.50 -18.39
C PHE A 471 -4.44 -20.85 -17.56
N ASN A 472 -5.49 -20.31 -18.18
CA ASN A 472 -6.64 -19.73 -17.47
C ASN A 472 -7.64 -20.80 -17.05
N THR A 473 -7.23 -21.62 -16.10
CA THR A 473 -8.01 -22.79 -15.62
C THR A 473 -8.85 -22.51 -14.38
N TYR A 474 -8.72 -21.31 -13.77
CA TYR A 474 -9.49 -20.97 -12.59
C TYR A 474 -10.97 -20.82 -12.90
N ARG A 475 -11.83 -21.54 -12.16
CA ARG A 475 -13.28 -21.38 -12.18
C ARG A 475 -13.77 -21.21 -10.75
N PHE A 476 -14.62 -20.21 -10.52
CA PHE A 476 -15.19 -19.95 -9.21
C PHE A 476 -16.00 -21.13 -8.68
N ALA A 477 -16.70 -21.82 -9.56
CA ALA A 477 -17.50 -22.99 -9.20
C ALA A 477 -16.70 -24.06 -8.43
N ASP A 478 -15.42 -24.25 -8.76
CA ASP A 478 -14.54 -25.23 -8.10
C ASP A 478 -14.18 -24.81 -6.64
N TYR A 479 -14.33 -23.54 -6.30
CA TYR A 479 -13.96 -22.97 -5.01
C TYR A 479 -15.17 -22.43 -4.22
N LYS A 480 -16.38 -22.52 -4.76
CA LYS A 480 -17.59 -21.90 -4.20
C LYS A 480 -17.80 -22.25 -2.73
N GLU A 481 -17.77 -23.52 -2.39
CA GLU A 481 -18.01 -23.96 -1.00
C GLU A 481 -16.91 -23.50 -0.04
N THR A 482 -15.65 -23.54 -0.49
CA THR A 482 -14.53 -22.97 0.28
C THR A 482 -14.69 -21.46 0.51
N VAL A 483 -15.20 -20.73 -0.49
CA VAL A 483 -15.45 -19.29 -0.39
C VAL A 483 -16.62 -18.98 0.54
N VAL A 484 -17.67 -19.80 0.54
CA VAL A 484 -18.80 -19.68 1.50
C VAL A 484 -18.30 -19.83 2.93
N ASP A 485 -17.51 -20.88 3.22
CA ASP A 485 -16.94 -21.11 4.54
C ASP A 485 -16.00 -19.96 4.94
N LEU A 486 -15.11 -19.53 4.03
CA LEU A 486 -14.19 -18.43 4.26
C LEU A 486 -14.93 -17.10 4.55
N LEU A 487 -16.00 -16.80 3.81
CA LEU A 487 -16.80 -15.60 4.05
C LEU A 487 -17.43 -15.63 5.44
N ALA A 488 -18.00 -16.76 5.86
CA ALA A 488 -18.58 -16.90 7.18
C ALA A 488 -17.53 -16.68 8.29
N ARG A 489 -16.31 -17.20 8.14
CA ARG A 489 -15.20 -16.98 9.08
C ARG A 489 -14.71 -15.52 9.07
N VAL A 490 -14.60 -14.91 7.90
CA VAL A 490 -14.17 -13.51 7.76
C VAL A 490 -15.23 -12.56 8.33
N VAL A 491 -16.53 -12.91 8.27
CA VAL A 491 -17.58 -12.15 8.98
C VAL A 491 -17.36 -12.20 10.49
N THR A 492 -17.06 -13.38 11.07
CA THR A 492 -16.69 -13.47 12.51
C THR A 492 -15.51 -12.57 12.83
N VAL A 493 -14.39 -12.69 12.08
CA VAL A 493 -13.21 -11.83 12.28
C VAL A 493 -13.52 -10.34 12.17
N SER A 494 -14.50 -9.98 11.36
CA SER A 494 -14.87 -8.59 11.13
C SER A 494 -15.77 -8.01 12.22
N VAL A 495 -16.44 -8.85 12.99
CA VAL A 495 -17.35 -8.46 14.09
C VAL A 495 -16.61 -8.43 15.43
N GLU A 496 -15.73 -9.39 15.68
CA GLU A 496 -14.88 -9.46 16.87
C GLU A 496 -13.73 -8.46 16.82
#